data_90fe3f76075874756ea7b5150aff9bd3
#
_entry.id   90fe3f76075874756ea7b5150aff9bd3
#
_cell.length_a   1.000
_cell.length_b   1.000
_cell.length_c   1.000
_cell.angle_alpha   90.00
_cell.angle_beta   90.00
_cell.angle_gamma   90.00
#
_symmetry.space_group_name_H-M   'P 1'
#
loop_
_entity.id
_entity.type
_entity.pdbx_description
1 polymer ?
#
loop_
_entity_poly.entity_id
_entity_poly.type
_entity_poly.pdbx_seq_one_letter_code
_entity_poly.pdbx_strand_id
1 'polypeptide(L)'
;IVVAIPEKAEYEKGFYRWINRIARMTGDLGCLAVFYASETTNHLILRYMRERHRNVRADYEILESWNDFPALRHELNPDHLLVVVTARRGSISYQKAFEKLPQQLQSHFSENSLMLIYPDQQEENNEIYDFIDPHHYDTPTGSTRIGKWMSKWIGEMG
;
A
#
# COMPACT_ATOMS: atom_id res chain seq x y z
N ILE A 1 2.65 -13.17 -3.90
CA ILE A 1 1.89 -12.43 -2.86
C ILE A 1 0.97 -11.46 -3.57
N VAL A 2 -0.32 -11.49 -3.27
CA VAL A 2 -1.32 -10.53 -3.79
C VAL A 2 -1.71 -9.61 -2.65
N VAL A 3 -1.63 -8.30 -2.86
CA VAL A 3 -1.88 -7.27 -1.84
C VAL A 3 -3.06 -6.42 -2.26
N ALA A 4 -4.18 -6.53 -1.57
CA ALA A 4 -5.36 -5.70 -1.80
C ALA A 4 -5.34 -4.49 -0.86
N ILE A 5 -5.45 -3.29 -1.43
CA ILE A 5 -5.23 -2.02 -0.74
C ILE A 5 -6.46 -1.14 -0.93
N PRO A 6 -7.07 -0.62 0.15
CA PRO A 6 -8.24 0.24 0.04
C PRO A 6 -7.87 1.63 -0.47
N GLU A 7 -8.86 2.34 -0.98
CA GLU A 7 -8.74 3.76 -1.30
C GLU A 7 -8.25 4.57 -0.09
N LYS A 8 -7.44 5.58 -0.34
CA LYS A 8 -6.88 6.49 0.68
C LYS A 8 -5.92 5.83 1.68
N ALA A 9 -5.43 4.62 1.39
CA ALA A 9 -4.45 3.95 2.26
C ALA A 9 -3.15 4.75 2.37
N GLU A 10 -2.80 5.51 1.34
CA GLU A 10 -1.62 6.38 1.29
C GLU A 10 -1.64 7.52 2.33
N TYR A 11 -2.80 7.83 2.86
CA TYR A 11 -2.96 8.85 3.91
C TYR A 11 -2.82 8.28 5.33
N GLU A 12 -2.68 6.97 5.49
CA GLU A 12 -2.45 6.35 6.80
C GLU A 12 -0.99 6.49 7.23
N LYS A 13 -0.75 6.83 8.49
CA LYS A 13 0.59 7.05 9.04
C LYS A 13 1.53 5.85 8.83
N GLY A 14 1.01 4.64 8.93
CA GLY A 14 1.78 3.41 8.75
C GLY A 14 1.95 2.95 7.31
N PHE A 15 1.61 3.76 6.29
CA PHE A 15 1.59 3.37 4.88
C PHE A 15 2.92 2.76 4.41
N TYR A 16 4.00 3.50 4.48
CA TYR A 16 5.30 3.01 4.02
C TYR A 16 5.88 1.89 4.90
N ARG A 17 5.48 1.81 6.16
CA ARG A 17 5.93 0.78 7.08
C ARG A 17 5.46 -0.60 6.64
N TRP A 18 4.17 -0.77 6.35
CA TRP A 18 3.69 -2.07 5.91
C TRP A 18 4.19 -2.42 4.50
N ILE A 19 4.34 -1.44 3.58
CA ILE A 19 4.95 -1.65 2.27
C ILE A 19 6.36 -2.20 2.41
N ASN A 20 7.17 -1.58 3.27
CA ASN A 20 8.53 -2.05 3.54
C ASN A 20 8.57 -3.50 4.06
N ARG A 21 7.63 -3.87 4.93
CA ARG A 21 7.53 -5.25 5.44
C ARG A 21 7.14 -6.23 4.33
N ILE A 22 6.16 -5.89 3.50
CA ILE A 22 5.78 -6.71 2.34
C ILE A 22 6.96 -6.84 1.36
N ALA A 23 7.63 -5.74 1.05
CA ALA A 23 8.78 -5.77 0.15
C ALA A 23 9.91 -6.69 0.67
N ARG A 24 10.24 -6.61 1.97
CA ARG A 24 11.22 -7.51 2.59
C ARG A 24 10.79 -8.96 2.51
N MET A 25 9.56 -9.27 2.93
CA MET A 25 9.02 -10.63 2.86
C MET A 25 9.04 -11.18 1.42
N THR A 26 8.65 -10.36 0.44
CA THR A 26 8.68 -10.72 -0.99
C THR A 26 10.10 -11.02 -1.47
N GLY A 27 11.07 -10.18 -1.06
CA GLY A 27 12.47 -10.38 -1.38
C GLY A 27 13.06 -11.64 -0.74
N ASP A 28 12.79 -11.85 0.54
CA ASP A 28 13.27 -13.02 1.28
C ASP A 28 12.71 -14.34 0.73
N LEU A 29 11.45 -14.33 0.28
CA LEU A 29 10.80 -15.48 -0.35
C LEU A 29 11.16 -15.63 -1.85
N GLY A 30 11.79 -14.65 -2.46
CA GLY A 30 12.12 -14.67 -3.89
C GLY A 30 10.90 -14.72 -4.81
N CYS A 31 9.73 -14.27 -4.35
CA CYS A 31 8.48 -14.31 -5.10
C CYS A 31 8.16 -12.97 -5.78
N LEU A 32 6.96 -12.85 -6.36
CA LEU A 32 6.40 -11.64 -6.94
C LEU A 32 5.36 -11.06 -5.99
N ALA A 33 5.35 -9.76 -5.77
CA ALA A 33 4.22 -9.06 -5.16
C ALA A 33 3.38 -8.38 -6.24
N VAL A 34 2.06 -8.55 -6.18
CA VAL A 34 1.12 -7.83 -7.05
C VAL A 34 0.27 -6.93 -6.17
N PHE A 35 0.39 -5.62 -6.36
CA PHE A 35 -0.34 -4.61 -5.60
C PHE A 35 -1.61 -4.19 -6.35
N TYR A 36 -2.75 -4.43 -5.75
CA TYR A 36 -4.06 -3.99 -6.22
C TYR A 36 -4.50 -2.76 -5.43
N ALA A 37 -4.47 -1.60 -6.06
CA ALA A 37 -4.79 -0.32 -5.44
C ALA A 37 -5.33 0.69 -6.46
N SER A 38 -5.75 1.86 -5.98
CA SER A 38 -6.05 2.99 -6.87
C SER A 38 -4.80 3.41 -7.65
N GLU A 39 -4.99 4.08 -8.78
CA GLU A 39 -3.88 4.58 -9.59
C GLU A 39 -2.93 5.44 -8.77
N THR A 40 -3.46 6.36 -7.96
CA THR A 40 -2.65 7.25 -7.10
C THR A 40 -1.83 6.47 -6.08
N THR A 41 -2.44 5.51 -5.39
CA THR A 41 -1.76 4.68 -4.40
C THR A 41 -0.66 3.85 -5.06
N ASN A 42 -0.95 3.23 -6.21
CA ASN A 42 0.01 2.45 -6.98
C ASN A 42 1.23 3.26 -7.42
N HIS A 43 1.01 4.51 -7.85
CA HIS A 43 2.12 5.42 -8.18
C HIS A 43 3.07 5.65 -7.01
N LEU A 44 2.54 5.85 -5.80
CA LEU A 44 3.35 6.05 -4.60
C LEU A 44 4.11 4.77 -4.23
N ILE A 45 3.46 3.61 -4.29
CA ILE A 45 4.10 2.32 -4.01
C ILE A 45 5.21 2.05 -5.02
N LEU A 46 4.93 2.20 -6.32
CA LEU A 46 5.90 2.00 -7.38
C LEU A 46 7.16 2.84 -7.17
N ARG A 47 6.98 4.13 -6.84
CA ARG A 47 8.11 5.02 -6.59
C ARG A 47 8.91 4.58 -5.37
N TYR A 48 8.25 4.27 -4.26
CA TYR A 48 8.89 3.76 -3.06
C TYR A 48 9.69 2.47 -3.33
N MET A 49 9.08 1.52 -4.04
CA MET A 49 9.72 0.26 -4.40
C MET A 49 10.97 0.49 -5.27
N ARG A 50 10.90 1.36 -6.26
CA ARG A 50 12.03 1.70 -7.13
C ARG A 50 13.19 2.35 -6.38
N GLU A 51 12.90 3.16 -5.37
CA GLU A 51 13.94 3.84 -4.60
C GLU A 51 14.55 2.96 -3.51
N ARG A 52 13.76 2.15 -2.85
CA ARG A 52 14.16 1.40 -1.64
C ARG A 52 14.32 -0.10 -1.83
N HIS A 53 13.63 -0.69 -2.80
CA HIS A 53 13.53 -2.14 -2.99
C HIS A 53 13.71 -2.57 -4.46
N ARG A 54 14.74 -2.06 -5.14
CA ARG A 54 14.98 -2.27 -6.59
C ARG A 54 15.05 -3.74 -7.01
N ASN A 55 15.47 -4.61 -6.11
CA ASN A 55 15.64 -6.03 -6.38
C ASN A 55 14.39 -6.87 -6.11
N VAL A 56 13.34 -6.25 -5.59
CA VAL A 56 12.06 -6.93 -5.32
C VAL A 56 11.19 -6.84 -6.58
N ARG A 57 10.69 -7.98 -7.02
CA ARG A 57 9.76 -8.03 -8.16
C ARG A 57 8.38 -7.62 -7.71
N ALA A 58 7.81 -6.62 -8.36
CA ALA A 58 6.48 -6.11 -8.06
C ALA A 58 5.74 -5.71 -9.33
N ASP A 59 4.46 -6.07 -9.40
CA ASP A 59 3.50 -5.65 -10.41
C ASP A 59 2.38 -4.83 -9.76
N TYR A 60 1.67 -4.03 -10.55
CA TYR A 60 0.70 -3.04 -10.09
C TYR A 60 -0.56 -3.14 -10.91
N GLU A 61 -1.66 -3.47 -10.26
CA GLU A 61 -2.98 -3.62 -10.87
C GLU A 61 -3.98 -2.65 -10.25
N ILE A 62 -5.01 -2.31 -10.98
CA ILE A 62 -5.98 -1.31 -10.54
C ILE A 62 -7.10 -1.93 -9.71
N LEU A 63 -7.34 -1.37 -8.53
CA LEU A 63 -8.50 -1.60 -7.68
C LEU A 63 -9.02 -0.24 -7.20
N GLU A 64 -9.87 0.41 -8.00
CA GLU A 64 -10.37 1.75 -7.71
C GLU A 64 -11.44 1.75 -6.62
N SER A 65 -12.21 0.70 -6.51
CA SER A 65 -13.26 0.57 -5.51
C SER A 65 -13.16 -0.73 -4.73
N TRP A 66 -13.32 -0.64 -3.41
CA TRP A 66 -13.38 -1.84 -2.58
C TRP A 66 -14.56 -2.76 -2.90
N ASN A 67 -15.57 -2.25 -3.59
CA ASN A 67 -16.67 -3.08 -4.09
C ASN A 67 -16.22 -4.15 -5.08
N ASP A 68 -15.10 -3.93 -5.76
CA ASP A 68 -14.51 -4.86 -6.72
C ASP A 68 -13.57 -5.88 -6.06
N PHE A 69 -13.28 -5.74 -4.76
CA PHE A 69 -12.42 -6.66 -4.01
C PHE A 69 -12.81 -8.14 -4.18
N PRO A 70 -14.09 -8.55 -4.12
CA PRO A 70 -14.44 -9.96 -4.32
C PRO A 70 -14.07 -10.52 -5.70
N ALA A 71 -13.93 -9.67 -6.72
CA ALA A 71 -13.54 -10.09 -8.07
C ALA A 71 -12.09 -10.59 -8.14
N LEU A 72 -11.23 -10.19 -7.19
CA LEU A 72 -9.85 -10.67 -7.11
C LEU A 72 -9.74 -12.19 -6.98
N ARG A 73 -10.81 -12.88 -6.54
CA ARG A 73 -10.85 -14.35 -6.52
C ARG A 73 -10.52 -14.99 -7.86
N HIS A 74 -10.76 -14.30 -8.97
CA HIS A 74 -10.49 -14.82 -10.32
C HIS A 74 -9.00 -14.69 -10.71
N GLU A 75 -8.25 -13.87 -9.99
CA GLU A 75 -6.82 -13.63 -10.18
C GLU A 75 -5.93 -14.47 -9.24
N LEU A 76 -6.54 -15.10 -8.22
CA LEU A 76 -5.80 -15.85 -7.22
C LEU A 76 -5.85 -17.37 -7.49
N ASN A 77 -4.70 -18.01 -7.30
CA ASN A 77 -4.57 -19.46 -7.18
C ASN A 77 -4.48 -19.85 -5.70
N PRO A 78 -4.75 -21.10 -5.32
CA PRO A 78 -4.70 -21.54 -3.91
C PRO A 78 -3.34 -21.37 -3.24
N ASP A 79 -2.24 -21.37 -4.00
CA ASP A 79 -0.88 -21.16 -3.50
C ASP A 79 -0.51 -19.68 -3.30
N HIS A 80 -1.37 -18.76 -3.69
CA HIS A 80 -1.15 -17.34 -3.45
C HIS A 80 -1.46 -16.95 -2.00
N LEU A 81 -0.57 -16.16 -1.39
CA LEU A 81 -0.86 -15.44 -0.16
C LEU A 81 -1.64 -14.17 -0.49
N LEU A 82 -2.86 -14.06 0.00
CA LEU A 82 -3.64 -12.83 -0.07
C LEU A 82 -3.38 -11.98 1.16
N VAL A 83 -2.81 -10.82 0.94
CA VAL A 83 -2.62 -9.78 1.96
C VAL A 83 -3.70 -8.73 1.78
N VAL A 84 -4.47 -8.47 2.82
CA VAL A 84 -5.52 -7.45 2.81
C VAL A 84 -5.11 -6.33 3.75
N VAL A 85 -4.90 -5.15 3.20
CA VAL A 85 -4.70 -3.93 3.98
C VAL A 85 -6.07 -3.40 4.37
N THR A 86 -6.31 -3.27 5.66
CA THR A 86 -7.57 -2.78 6.20
C THR A 86 -7.36 -1.49 6.98
N ALA A 87 -8.42 -0.98 7.59
CA ALA A 87 -8.35 0.19 8.46
C ALA A 87 -9.26 0.03 9.68
N ARG A 88 -8.89 0.68 10.77
CA ARG A 88 -9.76 0.77 11.95
C ARG A 88 -10.82 1.82 11.76
N ARG A 89 -11.95 1.68 12.44
CA ARG A 89 -12.98 2.74 12.47
C ARG A 89 -12.35 4.05 12.93
N GLY A 90 -12.65 5.13 12.21
CA GLY A 90 -12.06 6.44 12.47
C GLY A 90 -10.77 6.74 11.69
N SER A 91 -10.17 5.77 11.02
CA SER A 91 -9.07 5.99 10.10
C SER A 91 -9.56 6.53 8.75
N ILE A 92 -8.70 7.28 8.06
CA ILE A 92 -9.07 7.95 6.80
C ILE A 92 -9.38 6.95 5.67
N SER A 93 -8.72 5.80 5.66
CA SER A 93 -8.93 4.73 4.68
C SER A 93 -10.03 3.74 5.08
N TYR A 94 -10.71 3.96 6.23
CA TYR A 94 -11.78 3.09 6.66
C TYR A 94 -12.97 3.15 5.71
N GLN A 95 -13.46 1.97 5.36
CA GLN A 95 -14.64 1.81 4.52
C GLN A 95 -15.68 0.93 5.22
N LYS A 96 -16.95 1.30 5.10
CA LYS A 96 -18.05 0.51 5.67
C LYS A 96 -18.09 -0.93 5.14
N ALA A 97 -17.59 -1.13 3.92
CA ALA A 97 -17.47 -2.45 3.30
C ALA A 97 -16.58 -3.42 4.11
N PHE A 98 -15.65 -2.92 4.94
CA PHE A 98 -14.84 -3.76 5.83
C PHE A 98 -15.65 -4.51 6.89
N GLU A 99 -16.85 -4.06 7.21
CA GLU A 99 -17.74 -4.81 8.11
C GLU A 99 -18.15 -6.17 7.54
N LYS A 100 -18.14 -6.30 6.21
CA LYS A 100 -18.42 -7.56 5.49
C LYS A 100 -17.17 -8.36 5.14
N LEU A 101 -15.99 -7.84 5.45
CA LEU A 101 -14.73 -8.47 5.07
C LEU A 101 -14.61 -9.93 5.54
N PRO A 102 -14.94 -10.30 6.80
CA PRO A 102 -14.87 -11.70 7.23
C PRO A 102 -15.70 -12.64 6.36
N GLN A 103 -16.93 -12.23 6.00
CA GLN A 103 -17.81 -13.01 5.12
C GLN A 103 -17.26 -13.10 3.70
N GLN A 104 -16.70 -12.00 3.17
CA GLN A 104 -16.09 -11.98 1.84
C GLN A 104 -14.87 -12.90 1.78
N LEU A 105 -14.01 -12.87 2.79
CA LEU A 105 -12.84 -13.74 2.88
C LEU A 105 -13.25 -15.22 2.93
N GLN A 106 -14.22 -15.57 3.76
CA GLN A 106 -14.73 -16.94 3.85
C GLN A 106 -15.39 -17.40 2.55
N SER A 107 -16.16 -16.55 1.88
CA SER A 107 -16.95 -16.93 0.70
C SER A 107 -16.12 -16.98 -0.59
N HIS A 108 -15.08 -16.18 -0.71
CA HIS A 108 -14.35 -15.99 -1.97
C HIS A 108 -12.89 -16.42 -1.94
N PHE A 109 -12.29 -16.52 -0.73
CA PHE A 109 -10.86 -16.74 -0.57
C PHE A 109 -10.53 -17.85 0.46
N SER A 110 -11.46 -18.78 0.69
CA SER A 110 -11.32 -19.84 1.69
C SER A 110 -10.14 -20.77 1.43
N GLU A 111 -9.69 -20.90 0.19
CA GLU A 111 -8.56 -21.75 -0.20
C GLU A 111 -7.21 -21.05 -0.11
N ASN A 112 -7.20 -19.72 0.08
CA ASN A 112 -5.97 -18.95 0.13
C ASN A 112 -5.47 -18.77 1.56
N SER A 113 -4.15 -18.72 1.70
CA SER A 113 -3.53 -18.17 2.92
C SER A 113 -3.80 -16.68 3.00
N LEU A 114 -4.18 -16.22 4.20
CA LEU A 114 -4.62 -14.84 4.42
C LEU A 114 -3.73 -14.12 5.42
N MET A 115 -3.42 -12.87 5.13
CA MET A 115 -2.78 -11.94 6.06
C MET A 115 -3.58 -10.64 6.09
N LEU A 116 -3.96 -10.19 7.28
CA LEU A 116 -4.62 -8.89 7.48
C LEU A 116 -3.63 -7.89 8.05
N ILE A 117 -3.56 -6.72 7.44
CA ILE A 117 -2.72 -5.61 7.89
C ILE A 117 -3.62 -4.47 8.36
N TYR A 118 -3.43 -4.07 9.61
CA TYR A 118 -3.98 -2.83 10.16
C TYR A 118 -2.83 -1.82 10.26
N PRO A 119 -2.81 -0.78 9.41
CA PRO A 119 -1.74 0.21 9.44
C PRO A 119 -1.60 0.84 10.83
N ASP A 120 -0.36 1.05 11.23
CA ASP A 120 -0.05 1.70 12.50
C ASP A 120 -0.45 3.17 12.43
N GLN A 121 -0.99 3.67 13.54
CA GLN A 121 -1.38 5.06 13.70
C GLN A 121 -0.38 5.87 14.55
N GLN A 122 0.69 5.22 15.03
CA GLN A 122 1.72 5.91 15.80
C GLN A 122 2.68 6.66 14.89
N GLU A 123 3.07 7.86 15.31
CA GLU A 123 4.17 8.59 14.68
C GLU A 123 5.49 7.93 15.07
N GLU A 124 6.25 7.49 14.11
CA GLU A 124 7.62 7.06 14.31
C GLU A 124 8.60 8.07 13.75
N ASN A 125 9.59 8.43 14.57
CA ASN A 125 10.80 9.12 14.15
C ASN A 125 11.74 8.12 13.45
N ASN A 126 11.39 7.65 12.25
CA ASN A 126 12.22 6.69 11.53
C ASN A 126 12.62 7.20 10.15
N GLU A 127 13.82 6.82 9.73
CA GLU A 127 14.42 7.11 8.42
C GLU A 127 13.54 6.75 7.20
N ILE A 128 12.49 5.96 7.41
CA ILE A 128 11.47 5.66 6.39
C ILE A 128 10.71 6.93 5.96
N TYR A 129 10.66 7.95 6.81
CA TYR A 129 9.96 9.21 6.56
C TYR A 129 10.75 10.26 5.75
N ASP A 130 11.98 9.97 5.37
CA ASP A 130 12.67 10.77 4.35
C ASP A 130 12.03 10.61 2.96
N PHE A 131 11.13 9.65 2.84
CA PHE A 131 10.25 9.52 1.69
C PHE A 131 9.00 10.38 1.91
N ILE A 132 8.46 10.95 0.83
CA ILE A 132 7.33 11.89 0.89
C ILE A 132 6.14 11.22 1.56
N ASP A 133 5.79 11.70 2.74
CA ASP A 133 4.54 11.36 3.39
C ASP A 133 3.40 12.12 2.69
N PRO A 134 2.38 11.44 2.15
CA PRO A 134 1.22 12.12 1.57
C PRO A 134 0.52 13.07 2.56
N HIS A 135 0.67 12.86 3.88
CA HIS A 135 0.13 13.77 4.89
C HIS A 135 0.78 15.16 4.92
N HIS A 136 1.96 15.33 4.33
CA HIS A 136 2.66 16.61 4.30
C HIS A 136 2.13 17.60 3.23
N TYR A 137 1.21 17.15 2.39
CA TYR A 137 0.63 18.04 1.37
C TYR A 137 -0.36 19.08 1.92
N ASP A 138 -0.88 18.89 3.14
CA ASP A 138 -1.93 19.75 3.72
C ASP A 138 -1.41 20.84 4.67
N THR A 139 -0.09 20.97 4.88
CA THR A 139 0.44 22.02 5.73
C THR A 139 1.08 23.14 4.93
N PRO A 140 0.47 24.36 4.91
CA PRO A 140 1.01 25.51 4.16
C PRO A 140 2.35 26.04 4.70
N THR A 141 2.88 25.50 5.78
CA THR A 141 4.03 26.04 6.52
C THR A 141 5.31 25.20 6.44
N GLY A 142 5.32 24.11 5.71
CA GLY A 142 6.51 23.25 5.61
C GLY A 142 7.38 23.51 4.38
N SER A 143 7.83 24.72 4.18
CA SER A 143 8.46 25.16 2.94
C SER A 143 9.83 24.56 2.59
N THR A 144 10.45 23.74 3.44
CA THR A 144 11.88 23.43 3.24
C THR A 144 12.17 22.04 2.67
N ARG A 145 11.34 21.03 2.93
CA ARG A 145 11.60 19.67 2.45
C ARG A 145 11.00 19.38 1.08
N ILE A 146 9.77 19.82 0.84
CA ILE A 146 9.09 19.65 -0.46
C ILE A 146 9.76 20.48 -1.55
N GLY A 147 10.14 21.71 -1.24
CA GLY A 147 10.86 22.57 -2.17
C GLY A 147 12.21 21.99 -2.60
N LYS A 148 12.97 21.41 -1.67
CA LYS A 148 14.25 20.74 -2.00
C LYS A 148 14.07 19.49 -2.84
N TRP A 149 13.00 18.77 -2.63
CA TRP A 149 12.73 17.56 -3.39
C TRP A 149 12.21 17.89 -4.81
N MET A 150 11.29 18.83 -4.94
CA MET A 150 10.82 19.29 -6.26
C MET A 150 11.94 19.94 -7.06
N SER A 151 12.83 20.72 -6.44
CA SER A 151 13.96 21.31 -7.12
C SER A 151 14.98 20.27 -7.60
N LYS A 152 15.17 19.18 -6.84
CA LYS A 152 16.01 18.06 -7.28
C LYS A 152 15.40 17.33 -8.48
N TRP A 153 14.09 17.15 -8.50
CA TRP A 153 13.37 16.51 -9.61
C TRP A 153 13.35 17.35 -10.89
N ILE A 154 13.13 18.67 -10.75
CA ILE A 154 13.13 19.60 -11.87
C ILE A 154 14.56 19.77 -12.42
N GLY A 155 15.58 19.69 -11.57
CA GLY A 155 16.98 19.72 -11.99
C GLY A 155 17.46 18.49 -12.74
N GLU A 156 16.84 17.32 -12.53
CA GLU A 156 17.17 16.08 -13.23
C GLU A 156 16.39 15.91 -14.56
N MET A 157 15.37 16.72 -14.81
CA MET A 157 14.58 16.73 -16.05
C MET A 157 14.98 17.85 -17.02
N GLY A 158 15.95 18.67 -16.65
CA GLY A 158 16.51 19.77 -17.48
C GLY A 158 17.73 19.39 -18.28
#